data_be613583220b3618ff2bb1b60cef9588
#
_entry.id   be613583220b3618ff2bb1b60cef9588
#
_cell.length_a   1.000
_cell.length_b   1.000
_cell.length_c   1.000
_cell.angle_alpha   90.00
_cell.angle_beta   90.00
_cell.angle_gamma   90.00
#
_symmetry.space_group_name_H-M   'P 1'
#
loop_
_entity.id
_entity.type
_entity.pdbx_description
1 polymer ?
#
loop_
_entity_poly.entity_id
_entity_poly.type
_entity_poly.pdbx_seq_one_letter_code
_entity_poly.pdbx_strand_id
1 'polypeptide(L)'
;RVYNDFPHELDGGKRQRIGIARALAIEPKFIICDEPVSALDVSIQAQILNLMMDLQEARGLTYMFITHDLSVVICVMYLGTAVEKSPTNELFQMPLHPYTKALLSAIPIPSLHHRRKRIILKGEIPSPVNLKKACRFAPRCVYATDRCHCEEPELREVRPGHFVQCHYVEEINCGAASQDR
;
A
#
# COMPACT_ATOMS: atom_id res chain seq x y z
N ARG A 1 16.67 15.54 -27.47
CA ARG A 1 18.06 15.01 -27.42
C ARG A 1 18.61 15.26 -26.01
N VAL A 2 18.52 14.27 -25.12
CA VAL A 2 18.97 14.37 -23.72
C VAL A 2 20.39 13.78 -23.50
N TYR A 3 21.08 13.40 -24.59
CA TYR A 3 22.34 12.68 -24.50
C TYR A 3 23.49 13.50 -23.86
N ASN A 4 23.45 14.82 -24.05
CA ASN A 4 24.47 15.73 -23.51
C ASN A 4 24.00 16.53 -22.29
N ASP A 5 22.76 16.28 -21.82
CA ASP A 5 22.20 17.03 -20.70
C ASP A 5 22.63 16.39 -19.38
N PHE A 6 22.94 17.22 -18.39
CA PHE A 6 23.21 16.72 -17.04
C PHE A 6 21.92 16.35 -16.32
N PRO A 7 21.97 15.41 -15.35
CA PRO A 7 20.76 14.97 -14.63
C PRO A 7 19.95 16.08 -13.94
N HIS A 8 20.61 17.18 -13.54
CA HIS A 8 19.96 18.33 -12.91
C HIS A 8 19.26 19.25 -13.91
N GLU A 9 19.54 19.15 -15.20
CA GLU A 9 18.91 19.90 -16.29
C GLU A 9 17.63 19.21 -16.80
N LEU A 10 17.40 17.95 -16.40
CA LEU A 10 16.25 17.16 -16.80
C LEU A 10 15.07 17.37 -15.82
N ASP A 11 13.87 17.46 -16.35
CA ASP A 11 12.65 17.40 -15.56
C ASP A 11 12.45 16.03 -14.90
N GLY A 12 11.58 15.96 -13.88
CA GLY A 12 11.32 14.74 -13.11
C GLY A 12 10.89 13.57 -13.97
N GLY A 13 10.01 13.80 -14.95
CA GLY A 13 9.51 12.76 -15.85
C GLY A 13 10.60 12.20 -16.77
N LYS A 14 11.50 13.04 -17.30
CA LYS A 14 12.64 12.58 -18.09
C LYS A 14 13.60 11.76 -17.26
N ARG A 15 13.94 12.22 -16.03
CA ARG A 15 14.79 11.47 -15.10
C ARG A 15 14.22 10.10 -14.80
N GLN A 16 12.90 10.02 -14.56
CA GLN A 16 12.23 8.76 -14.28
C GLN A 16 12.28 7.80 -15.48
N ARG A 17 12.01 8.30 -16.70
CA ARG A 17 12.12 7.48 -17.93
C ARG A 17 13.52 6.94 -18.17
N ILE A 18 14.56 7.74 -17.87
CA ILE A 18 15.95 7.29 -17.93
C ILE A 18 16.22 6.21 -16.87
N GLY A 19 15.69 6.36 -15.64
CA GLY A 19 15.77 5.35 -14.59
C GLY A 19 15.14 4.01 -15.00
N ILE A 20 13.96 4.05 -15.62
CA ILE A 20 13.28 2.87 -16.17
C ILE A 20 14.11 2.25 -17.31
N ALA A 21 14.60 3.05 -18.26
CA ALA A 21 15.41 2.57 -19.36
C ALA A 21 16.71 1.90 -18.86
N ARG A 22 17.34 2.47 -17.82
CA ARG A 22 18.52 1.87 -17.18
C ARG A 22 18.20 0.52 -16.53
N ALA A 23 17.08 0.39 -15.83
CA ALA A 23 16.65 -0.87 -15.24
C ALA A 23 16.37 -1.94 -16.31
N LEU A 24 15.82 -1.53 -17.46
CA LEU A 24 15.51 -2.42 -18.58
C LEU A 24 16.72 -2.85 -19.41
N ALA A 25 17.86 -2.14 -19.31
CA ALA A 25 19.06 -2.41 -20.11
C ALA A 25 19.70 -3.79 -19.87
N ILE A 26 19.41 -4.41 -18.72
CA ILE A 26 19.87 -5.76 -18.36
C ILE A 26 18.84 -6.85 -18.67
N GLU A 27 17.75 -6.51 -19.37
CA GLU A 27 16.65 -7.40 -19.74
C GLU A 27 16.08 -8.24 -18.57
N PRO A 28 15.68 -7.59 -17.46
CA PRO A 28 15.20 -8.29 -16.27
C PRO A 28 13.84 -8.93 -16.53
N LYS A 29 13.51 -9.99 -15.77
CA LYS A 29 12.15 -10.54 -15.68
C LYS A 29 11.33 -9.92 -14.55
N PHE A 30 12.00 -9.33 -13.56
CA PHE A 30 11.41 -8.78 -12.36
C PHE A 30 12.08 -7.43 -12.00
N ILE A 31 11.29 -6.42 -11.71
CA ILE A 31 11.76 -5.08 -11.33
C ILE A 31 11.09 -4.65 -10.04
N ILE A 32 11.88 -4.18 -9.08
CA ILE A 32 11.39 -3.53 -7.87
C ILE A 32 11.37 -2.02 -8.12
N CYS A 33 10.20 -1.42 -7.94
CA CYS A 33 9.96 0.01 -8.11
C CYS A 33 9.68 0.62 -6.73
N ASP A 34 10.68 1.34 -6.20
CA ASP A 34 10.54 2.04 -4.93
C ASP A 34 10.11 3.49 -5.19
N GLU A 35 8.87 3.81 -4.80
CA GLU A 35 8.21 5.09 -5.01
C GLU A 35 8.38 5.68 -6.42
N PRO A 36 8.10 4.93 -7.50
CA PRO A 36 8.51 5.30 -8.86
C PRO A 36 7.85 6.58 -9.40
N VAL A 37 6.82 7.08 -8.73
CA VAL A 37 6.06 8.27 -9.19
C VAL A 37 5.86 9.33 -8.10
N SER A 38 6.38 9.15 -6.89
CA SER A 38 6.09 10.01 -5.73
C SER A 38 6.48 11.48 -5.88
N ALA A 39 7.53 11.77 -6.67
CA ALA A 39 8.05 13.12 -6.89
C ALA A 39 7.52 13.80 -8.17
N LEU A 40 6.52 13.22 -8.81
CA LEU A 40 5.98 13.70 -10.09
C LEU A 40 4.58 14.29 -9.91
N ASP A 41 4.20 15.22 -10.78
CA ASP A 41 2.82 15.68 -10.88
C ASP A 41 1.89 14.58 -11.42
N VAL A 42 0.58 14.68 -11.12
CA VAL A 42 -0.42 13.65 -11.41
C VAL A 42 -0.46 13.27 -12.89
N SER A 43 -0.25 14.23 -13.78
CA SER A 43 -0.29 14.00 -15.23
C SER A 43 0.92 13.19 -15.70
N ILE A 44 2.09 13.47 -15.17
CA ILE A 44 3.32 12.73 -15.46
C ILE A 44 3.30 11.35 -14.79
N GLN A 45 2.74 11.23 -13.58
CA GLN A 45 2.53 9.93 -12.92
C GLN A 45 1.74 8.99 -13.82
N ALA A 46 0.59 9.44 -14.35
CA ALA A 46 -0.23 8.64 -15.26
C ALA A 46 0.54 8.19 -16.51
N GLN A 47 1.34 9.09 -17.11
CA GLN A 47 2.16 8.74 -18.28
C GLN A 47 3.22 7.68 -17.97
N ILE A 48 3.88 7.76 -16.80
CA ILE A 48 4.89 6.78 -16.37
C ILE A 48 4.23 5.42 -16.07
N LEU A 49 3.09 5.42 -15.39
CA LEU A 49 2.36 4.17 -15.09
C LEU A 49 1.89 3.48 -16.39
N ASN A 50 1.34 4.25 -17.34
CA ASN A 50 0.97 3.69 -18.64
C ASN A 50 2.18 3.12 -19.39
N LEU A 51 3.30 3.84 -19.43
CA LEU A 51 4.54 3.34 -20.03
C LEU A 51 4.99 2.01 -19.38
N MET A 52 4.87 1.89 -18.05
CA MET A 52 5.25 0.66 -17.35
C MET A 52 4.29 -0.49 -17.66
N MET A 53 2.99 -0.23 -17.81
CA MET A 53 2.00 -1.21 -18.26
C MET A 53 2.28 -1.70 -19.69
N ASP A 54 2.55 -0.78 -20.61
CA ASP A 54 2.91 -1.12 -22.00
C ASP A 54 4.17 -1.99 -22.06
N LEU A 55 5.17 -1.66 -21.23
CA LEU A 55 6.41 -2.47 -21.11
C LEU A 55 6.16 -3.83 -20.47
N GLN A 56 5.25 -3.92 -19.51
CA GLN A 56 4.83 -5.20 -18.92
C GLN A 56 4.24 -6.13 -19.97
N GLU A 57 3.28 -5.63 -20.74
CA GLU A 57 2.65 -6.40 -21.83
C GLU A 57 3.67 -6.79 -22.91
N ALA A 58 4.47 -5.84 -23.39
CA ALA A 58 5.38 -6.05 -24.51
C ALA A 58 6.55 -7.00 -24.17
N ARG A 59 6.99 -7.05 -22.90
CA ARG A 59 8.18 -7.80 -22.48
C ARG A 59 7.92 -8.90 -21.44
N GLY A 60 6.67 -9.08 -21.00
CA GLY A 60 6.32 -10.05 -19.96
C GLY A 60 6.98 -9.76 -18.60
N LEU A 61 7.14 -8.49 -18.26
CA LEU A 61 7.81 -8.05 -17.03
C LEU A 61 6.91 -8.26 -15.82
N THR A 62 7.52 -8.57 -14.67
CA THR A 62 6.85 -8.54 -13.37
C THR A 62 7.37 -7.36 -12.57
N TYR A 63 6.47 -6.55 -12.03
CA TYR A 63 6.80 -5.42 -11.17
C TYR A 63 6.39 -5.66 -9.72
N MET A 64 7.22 -5.20 -8.80
CA MET A 64 6.85 -5.00 -7.40
C MET A 64 6.91 -3.50 -7.10
N PHE A 65 5.77 -2.90 -6.80
CA PHE A 65 5.68 -1.50 -6.43
C PHE A 65 5.72 -1.32 -4.91
N ILE A 66 6.59 -0.44 -4.44
CA ILE A 66 6.56 0.10 -3.08
C ILE A 66 6.06 1.54 -3.22
N THR A 67 4.93 1.87 -2.59
CA THR A 67 4.30 3.18 -2.73
C THR A 67 3.50 3.55 -1.48
N HIS A 68 3.35 4.84 -1.24
CA HIS A 68 2.39 5.38 -0.28
C HIS A 68 1.04 5.73 -0.94
N ASP A 69 0.94 5.64 -2.25
CA ASP A 69 -0.31 5.83 -2.99
C ASP A 69 -1.16 4.57 -2.94
N LEU A 70 -2.28 4.67 -2.22
CA LEU A 70 -3.20 3.56 -1.98
C LEU A 70 -4.00 3.13 -3.22
N SER A 71 -3.99 3.91 -4.30
CA SER A 71 -4.71 3.56 -5.54
C SER A 71 -4.16 2.33 -6.27
N VAL A 72 -2.96 1.87 -5.90
CA VAL A 72 -2.23 0.77 -6.57
C VAL A 72 -1.95 -0.42 -5.65
N VAL A 73 -2.38 -0.38 -4.36
CA VAL A 73 -1.91 -1.32 -3.32
C VAL A 73 -2.67 -2.63 -3.30
N ILE A 74 -1.94 -3.73 -3.27
CA ILE A 74 -2.42 -5.11 -3.01
C ILE A 74 -1.98 -5.59 -1.61
N CYS A 75 -0.93 -5.00 -1.03
CA CYS A 75 -0.36 -5.40 0.26
C CYS A 75 -0.10 -4.18 1.15
N VAL A 76 -0.81 -4.09 2.27
CA VAL A 76 -0.62 -3.05 3.28
C VAL A 76 0.43 -3.52 4.28
N MET A 77 1.44 -2.69 4.52
CA MET A 77 2.53 -2.98 5.46
C MET A 77 2.53 -2.01 6.64
N TYR A 78 2.89 -2.51 7.82
CA TYR A 78 3.09 -1.70 9.02
C TYR A 78 4.33 -2.17 9.78
N LEU A 79 5.27 -1.27 10.05
CA LEU A 79 6.55 -1.56 10.74
C LEU A 79 7.26 -2.83 10.21
N GLY A 80 7.32 -2.99 8.87
CA GLY A 80 8.04 -4.08 8.22
C GLY A 80 7.31 -5.43 8.17
N THR A 81 6.00 -5.51 8.54
CA THR A 81 5.17 -6.71 8.30
C THR A 81 3.99 -6.40 7.38
N ALA A 82 3.58 -7.39 6.61
CA ALA A 82 2.33 -7.35 5.87
C ALA A 82 1.17 -7.54 6.85
N VAL A 83 0.32 -6.52 7.02
CA VAL A 83 -0.85 -6.59 7.91
C VAL A 83 -2.11 -7.00 7.18
N GLU A 84 -2.20 -6.71 5.88
CA GLU A 84 -3.31 -7.13 5.03
C GLU A 84 -2.85 -7.25 3.58
N LYS A 85 -3.30 -8.31 2.90
CA LYS A 85 -3.03 -8.56 1.48
C LYS A 85 -4.28 -9.10 0.82
N SER A 86 -4.73 -8.47 -0.26
CA SER A 86 -5.88 -8.92 -1.05
C SER A 86 -5.84 -8.33 -2.47
N PRO A 87 -6.68 -8.80 -3.39
CA PRO A 87 -6.94 -8.10 -4.65
C PRO A 87 -7.36 -6.64 -4.40
N THR A 88 -6.91 -5.73 -5.25
CA THR A 88 -7.13 -4.28 -5.08
C THR A 88 -8.59 -3.93 -4.84
N ASN A 89 -9.49 -4.45 -5.67
CA ASN A 89 -10.93 -4.16 -5.54
C ASN A 89 -11.51 -4.58 -4.19
N GLU A 90 -11.10 -5.75 -3.66
CA GLU A 90 -11.54 -6.22 -2.35
C GLU A 90 -11.00 -5.36 -1.22
N LEU A 91 -9.72 -4.95 -1.30
CA LEU A 91 -9.11 -4.12 -0.27
C LEU A 91 -9.87 -2.80 -0.09
N PHE A 92 -10.31 -2.18 -1.20
CA PHE A 92 -11.05 -0.92 -1.15
C PHE A 92 -12.50 -1.09 -0.72
N GLN A 93 -13.16 -2.18 -1.14
CA GLN A 93 -14.55 -2.44 -0.81
C GLN A 93 -14.72 -2.98 0.60
N MET A 94 -13.79 -3.82 1.04
CA MET A 94 -13.91 -4.56 2.30
C MET A 94 -12.55 -4.70 3.01
N PRO A 95 -11.98 -3.58 3.49
CA PRO A 95 -10.78 -3.65 4.31
C PRO A 95 -11.09 -4.35 5.64
N LEU A 96 -10.26 -5.29 6.04
CA LEU A 96 -10.48 -6.11 7.23
C LEU A 96 -9.60 -5.68 8.41
N HIS A 97 -8.33 -5.33 8.14
CA HIS A 97 -7.40 -4.93 9.19
C HIS A 97 -7.69 -3.48 9.68
N PRO A 98 -7.70 -3.22 11.00
CA PRO A 98 -7.98 -1.87 11.53
C PRO A 98 -7.07 -0.77 10.98
N TYR A 99 -5.81 -1.07 10.71
CA TYR A 99 -4.87 -0.11 10.11
C TYR A 99 -5.27 0.24 8.68
N THR A 100 -5.62 -0.75 7.86
CA THR A 100 -6.10 -0.54 6.48
C THR A 100 -7.37 0.31 6.46
N LYS A 101 -8.32 0.02 7.36
CA LYS A 101 -9.53 0.84 7.52
C LYS A 101 -9.20 2.30 7.82
N ALA A 102 -8.24 2.54 8.72
CA ALA A 102 -7.81 3.88 9.07
C ALA A 102 -7.14 4.59 7.87
N LEU A 103 -6.25 3.93 7.14
CA LEU A 103 -5.62 4.47 5.93
C LEU A 103 -6.65 4.85 4.87
N LEU A 104 -7.56 3.93 4.54
CA LEU A 104 -8.60 4.15 3.53
C LEU A 104 -9.59 5.24 3.95
N SER A 105 -9.84 5.41 5.26
CA SER A 105 -10.68 6.49 5.79
C SER A 105 -10.06 7.88 5.63
N ALA A 106 -8.74 7.95 5.46
CA ALA A 106 -8.01 9.20 5.29
C ALA A 106 -7.92 9.68 3.83
N ILE A 107 -8.27 8.82 2.86
CA ILE A 107 -8.27 9.19 1.44
C ILE A 107 -9.41 10.19 1.17
N PRO A 108 -9.11 11.37 0.61
CA PRO A 108 -10.14 12.31 0.21
C PRO A 108 -10.98 11.72 -0.94
N ILE A 109 -12.27 11.55 -0.73
CA ILE A 109 -13.18 11.16 -1.81
C ILE A 109 -13.81 12.45 -2.34
N PRO A 110 -13.71 12.75 -3.64
CA PRO A 110 -14.38 13.88 -4.24
C PRO A 110 -15.88 13.59 -4.39
N SER A 111 -16.61 13.55 -3.26
CA SER A 111 -18.05 13.37 -3.21
C SER A 111 -18.69 14.42 -2.33
N LEU A 112 -19.70 15.11 -2.85
CA LEU A 112 -20.48 16.13 -2.14
C LEU A 112 -21.42 15.53 -1.08
N HIS A 113 -21.76 14.25 -1.20
CA HIS A 113 -22.81 13.62 -0.41
C HIS A 113 -22.32 12.54 0.59
N HIS A 114 -21.09 12.05 0.46
CA HIS A 114 -20.57 10.97 1.33
C HIS A 114 -19.27 11.42 2.03
N ARG A 115 -19.40 11.94 3.25
CA ARG A 115 -18.25 12.15 4.14
C ARG A 115 -17.97 10.85 4.91
N ARG A 116 -16.96 10.09 4.50
CA ARG A 116 -16.48 8.99 5.35
C ARG A 116 -15.97 9.56 6.68
N LYS A 117 -16.41 8.97 7.79
CA LYS A 117 -15.92 9.34 9.12
C LYS A 117 -14.46 8.91 9.23
N ARG A 118 -13.55 9.88 9.27
CA ARG A 118 -12.11 9.62 9.39
C ARG A 118 -11.80 8.89 10.69
N ILE A 119 -11.07 7.77 10.61
CA ILE A 119 -10.58 7.03 11.77
C ILE A 119 -9.24 7.64 12.18
N ILE A 120 -9.21 8.28 13.35
CA ILE A 120 -7.99 8.89 13.89
C ILE A 120 -7.27 7.85 14.73
N LEU A 121 -6.06 7.48 14.30
CA LEU A 121 -5.20 6.57 15.05
C LEU A 121 -4.58 7.29 16.25
N LYS A 122 -4.60 6.65 17.42
CA LYS A 122 -4.01 7.19 18.65
C LYS A 122 -2.49 6.96 18.68
N GLY A 123 -1.78 7.85 19.35
CA GLY A 123 -0.35 7.74 19.62
C GLY A 123 0.55 7.92 18.38
N GLU A 124 1.85 7.92 18.63
CA GLU A 124 2.89 8.01 17.61
C GLU A 124 3.22 6.63 17.02
N ILE A 125 3.91 6.64 15.87
CA ILE A 125 4.42 5.40 15.28
C ILE A 125 5.59 4.91 16.13
N PRO A 126 5.54 3.69 16.69
CA PRO A 126 6.64 3.16 17.47
C PRO A 126 7.92 3.03 16.64
N SER A 127 9.08 3.10 17.32
CA SER A 127 10.36 2.85 16.67
C SER A 127 10.41 1.42 16.09
N PRO A 128 10.90 1.23 14.85
CA PRO A 128 11.05 -0.10 14.26
C PRO A 128 12.23 -0.91 14.86
N VAL A 129 12.94 -0.33 15.83
CA VAL A 129 14.11 -0.96 16.47
C VAL A 129 13.67 -1.77 17.68
N ASN A 130 14.19 -2.99 17.82
CA ASN A 130 13.91 -3.91 18.94
C ASN A 130 12.42 -4.22 19.15
N LEU A 131 11.69 -4.46 18.06
CA LEU A 131 10.28 -4.81 18.12
C LEU A 131 10.07 -6.10 18.91
N LYS A 132 9.13 -6.08 19.84
CA LYS A 132 8.68 -7.26 20.57
C LYS A 132 7.95 -8.24 19.63
N LYS A 133 7.97 -9.53 19.95
CA LYS A 133 7.13 -10.55 19.29
C LYS A 133 5.67 -10.40 19.75
N ALA A 134 5.01 -9.39 19.23
CA ALA A 134 3.64 -9.01 19.55
C ALA A 134 3.02 -8.34 18.31
N CYS A 135 1.71 -8.11 18.33
CA CYS A 135 1.07 -7.37 17.25
C CYS A 135 1.66 -5.95 17.16
N ARG A 136 2.34 -5.65 16.06
CA ARG A 136 3.03 -4.36 15.86
C ARG A 136 2.09 -3.18 15.87
N PHE A 137 0.84 -3.40 15.49
CA PHE A 137 -0.20 -2.36 15.48
C PHE A 137 -0.92 -2.19 16.82
N ALA A 138 -0.75 -3.10 17.79
CA ALA A 138 -1.45 -3.08 19.08
C ALA A 138 -1.42 -1.72 19.80
N PRO A 139 -0.28 -0.97 19.87
CA PRO A 139 -0.23 0.32 20.56
C PRO A 139 -1.16 1.40 20.00
N ARG A 140 -1.60 1.24 18.75
CA ARG A 140 -2.45 2.20 18.03
C ARG A 140 -3.83 1.63 17.67
N CYS A 141 -4.05 0.35 17.98
CA CYS A 141 -5.29 -0.34 17.64
C CYS A 141 -6.35 -0.07 18.71
N VAL A 142 -7.53 0.37 18.29
CA VAL A 142 -8.68 0.60 19.20
C VAL A 142 -9.31 -0.70 19.70
N TYR A 143 -8.98 -1.84 19.05
CA TYR A 143 -9.46 -3.18 19.38
C TYR A 143 -8.39 -4.03 20.09
N ALA A 144 -7.25 -3.42 20.49
CA ALA A 144 -6.16 -4.15 21.12
C ALA A 144 -6.60 -4.75 22.47
N THR A 145 -6.21 -6.01 22.69
CA THR A 145 -6.37 -6.74 23.96
C THR A 145 -4.99 -7.12 24.49
N ASP A 146 -4.93 -7.67 25.69
CA ASP A 146 -3.68 -8.16 26.30
C ASP A 146 -2.97 -9.18 25.42
N ARG A 147 -3.71 -10.04 24.73
CA ARG A 147 -3.15 -10.98 23.75
C ARG A 147 -2.36 -10.29 22.64
N CYS A 148 -2.88 -9.16 22.13
CA CYS A 148 -2.21 -8.40 21.07
C CYS A 148 -0.86 -7.80 21.53
N HIS A 149 -0.71 -7.53 22.82
CA HIS A 149 0.53 -7.02 23.41
C HIS A 149 1.56 -8.10 23.74
N CYS A 150 1.16 -9.38 23.74
CA CYS A 150 2.01 -10.53 24.13
C CYS A 150 2.31 -11.47 22.97
N GLU A 151 1.48 -11.53 21.93
CA GLU A 151 1.55 -12.49 20.84
C GLU A 151 1.48 -11.81 19.49
N GLU A 152 2.34 -12.22 18.54
CA GLU A 152 2.30 -11.74 17.15
C GLU A 152 1.25 -12.56 16.40
N PRO A 153 0.23 -11.90 15.77
CA PRO A 153 -0.74 -12.61 14.95
C PRO A 153 -0.10 -13.14 13.68
N GLU A 154 -0.53 -14.32 13.25
CA GLU A 154 -0.13 -14.89 11.98
C GLU A 154 -0.89 -14.22 10.82
N LEU A 155 -0.20 -14.03 9.69
CA LEU A 155 -0.83 -13.60 8.44
C LEU A 155 -1.58 -14.82 7.86
N ARG A 156 -2.90 -14.87 8.02
CA ARG A 156 -3.72 -16.00 7.59
C ARG A 156 -4.76 -15.60 6.56
N GLU A 157 -5.14 -16.54 5.73
CA GLU A 157 -6.22 -16.36 4.77
C GLU A 157 -7.57 -16.37 5.51
N VAL A 158 -8.30 -15.26 5.40
CA VAL A 158 -9.62 -15.07 6.03
C VAL A 158 -10.74 -15.28 5.00
N ARG A 159 -10.44 -14.98 3.74
CA ARG A 159 -11.29 -15.21 2.57
C ARG A 159 -10.41 -15.61 1.40
N PRO A 160 -10.96 -16.23 0.35
CA PRO A 160 -10.17 -16.62 -0.83
C PRO A 160 -9.33 -15.46 -1.37
N GLY A 161 -7.99 -15.58 -1.31
CA GLY A 161 -7.05 -14.55 -1.72
C GLY A 161 -6.90 -13.34 -0.79
N HIS A 162 -7.60 -13.28 0.35
CA HIS A 162 -7.57 -12.17 1.30
C HIS A 162 -6.93 -12.61 2.63
N PHE A 163 -5.72 -12.13 2.88
CA PHE A 163 -4.89 -12.46 4.04
C PHE A 163 -4.84 -11.30 5.02
N VAL A 164 -4.96 -11.57 6.31
CA VAL A 164 -4.97 -10.55 7.36
C VAL A 164 -4.15 -11.01 8.56
N GLN A 165 -3.32 -10.12 9.08
CA GLN A 165 -2.51 -10.32 10.28
C GLN A 165 -3.21 -9.71 11.51
N CYS A 166 -4.28 -10.37 11.99
CA CYS A 166 -5.05 -9.92 13.15
C CYS A 166 -5.65 -11.11 13.92
N HIS A 167 -5.56 -11.07 15.26
CA HIS A 167 -6.16 -12.10 16.13
C HIS A 167 -7.70 -12.10 16.08
N TYR A 168 -8.29 -10.91 15.90
CA TYR A 168 -9.72 -10.64 16.06
C TYR A 168 -10.41 -10.17 14.78
N VAL A 169 -9.88 -10.57 13.61
CA VAL A 169 -10.37 -10.07 12.33
C VAL A 169 -11.86 -10.38 12.12
N GLU A 170 -12.32 -11.57 12.52
CA GLU A 170 -13.74 -11.98 12.39
C GLU A 170 -14.61 -11.14 13.31
N GLU A 171 -14.25 -11.02 14.58
CA GLU A 171 -15.02 -10.31 15.60
C GLU A 171 -15.15 -8.81 15.27
N ILE A 172 -14.07 -8.19 14.81
CA ILE A 172 -14.05 -6.77 14.40
C ILE A 172 -14.94 -6.53 13.17
N ASN A 173 -15.14 -7.55 12.32
CA ASN A 173 -15.86 -7.43 11.06
C ASN A 173 -17.26 -8.06 11.08
N CYS A 174 -17.60 -8.90 12.07
CA CYS A 174 -18.96 -9.46 12.22
C CYS A 174 -20.04 -8.40 12.46
N GLY A 175 -19.70 -7.23 13.00
CA GLY A 175 -20.65 -6.12 13.22
C GLY A 175 -20.85 -5.19 12.02
N ALA A 176 -20.01 -5.28 10.99
CA ALA A 176 -20.08 -4.38 9.82
C ALA A 176 -21.09 -4.82 8.75
N ALA A 177 -21.57 -6.07 8.80
CA ALA A 177 -22.51 -6.61 7.82
C ALA A 177 -23.97 -6.13 8.02
N SER A 178 -24.25 -5.37 9.09
CA SER A 178 -25.63 -4.98 9.46
C SER A 178 -25.92 -3.47 9.36
N GLN A 179 -25.01 -2.65 8.82
CA GLN A 179 -25.21 -1.19 8.74
C GLN A 179 -25.32 -0.62 7.30
N ASP A 180 -25.26 -1.46 6.27
CA ASP A 180 -25.56 -1.06 4.88
C ASP A 180 -26.86 -1.73 4.40
N ARG A 181 -28.01 -1.27 4.94
CA ARG A 181 -29.33 -1.41 4.33
C ARG A 181 -30.07 -0.10 4.38
#